data_df335f552b6b3e62bad079b5f220d4a3
#
_entry.id   df335f552b6b3e62bad079b5f220d4a3
#
_cell.length_a   1.000
_cell.length_b   1.000
_cell.length_c   1.000
_cell.angle_alpha   90.00
_cell.angle_beta   90.00
_cell.angle_gamma   90.00
#
_symmetry.space_group_name_H-M   'P 1'
#
loop_
_entity.id
_entity.type
_entity.pdbx_description
1 polymer ?
#
loop_
_entity_poly.entity_id
_entity_poly.type
_entity_poly.pdbx_seq_one_letter_code
_entity_poly.pdbx_strand_id
1 'polypeptide(L)'
;LIRGLQTSDDTHAKAEAFAKKVGKVAITARNSPGFAVNRILCPMINEAIFALQEGIATAEDLDAGMKLGCNHPIGPLALADMIGLDTMLSVMEVFYEGFNDPKYRPAPLLKEMVAAGHLGRKTGQGFYSYGK
;
A
#
# COMPACT_ATOMS: atom_id res chain seq x y z
N LEU A 1 -11.48 11.17 -3.68
CA LEU A 1 -12.76 11.52 -3.08
C LEU A 1 -13.54 10.26 -2.69
N ILE A 2 -14.06 10.25 -1.51
CA ILE A 2 -14.78 9.09 -0.97
C ILE A 2 -16.25 9.47 -0.78
N ARG A 3 -17.14 8.66 -1.35
CA ARG A 3 -18.58 8.85 -1.21
C ARG A 3 -19.15 7.84 -0.21
N GLY A 4 -19.69 8.33 0.90
CA GLY A 4 -20.51 7.55 1.80
C GLY A 4 -21.96 7.45 1.29
N LEU A 5 -22.77 6.62 1.95
CA LEU A 5 -24.17 6.46 1.59
C LEU A 5 -24.98 7.76 1.68
N GLN A 6 -24.56 8.69 2.55
CA GLN A 6 -25.25 9.95 2.79
C GLN A 6 -24.66 11.13 2.01
N THR A 7 -23.63 10.90 1.20
CA THR A 7 -23.01 11.95 0.41
C THR A 7 -23.92 12.31 -0.75
N SER A 8 -24.37 13.57 -0.83
CA SER A 8 -25.22 14.03 -1.92
C SER A 8 -24.39 14.23 -3.20
N ASP A 9 -25.07 14.19 -4.35
CA ASP A 9 -24.42 14.48 -5.63
C ASP A 9 -23.88 15.91 -5.68
N ASP A 10 -24.60 16.86 -5.07
CA ASP A 10 -24.17 18.26 -5.00
C ASP A 10 -22.87 18.40 -4.19
N THR A 11 -22.81 17.78 -3.01
CA THR A 11 -21.61 17.77 -2.16
C THR A 11 -20.43 17.15 -2.89
N HIS A 12 -20.65 16.02 -3.55
CA HIS A 12 -19.61 15.35 -4.30
C HIS A 12 -19.07 16.22 -5.45
N ALA A 13 -19.98 16.86 -6.20
CA ALA A 13 -19.59 17.74 -7.30
C ALA A 13 -18.78 18.94 -6.81
N LYS A 14 -19.15 19.53 -5.68
CA LYS A 14 -18.41 20.63 -5.09
C LYS A 14 -17.00 20.21 -4.65
N ALA A 15 -16.88 19.04 -4.02
CA ALA A 15 -15.59 18.51 -3.60
C ALA A 15 -14.70 18.21 -4.80
N GLU A 16 -15.27 17.63 -5.85
CA GLU A 16 -14.53 17.34 -7.08
C GLU A 16 -14.02 18.62 -7.76
N ALA A 17 -14.89 19.64 -7.85
CA ALA A 17 -14.51 20.94 -8.41
C ALA A 17 -13.40 21.59 -7.60
N PHE A 18 -13.46 21.51 -6.27
CA PHE A 18 -12.41 22.02 -5.39
C PHE A 18 -11.08 21.30 -5.64
N ALA A 19 -11.09 19.97 -5.75
CA ALA A 19 -9.88 19.20 -6.01
C ALA A 19 -9.22 19.63 -7.32
N LYS A 20 -10.00 19.85 -8.38
CA LYS A 20 -9.49 20.34 -9.67
C LYS A 20 -8.91 21.75 -9.55
N LYS A 21 -9.59 22.63 -8.77
CA LYS A 21 -9.16 24.00 -8.58
C LYS A 21 -7.78 24.11 -7.93
N VAL A 22 -7.44 23.18 -7.03
CA VAL A 22 -6.13 23.16 -6.37
C VAL A 22 -5.09 22.32 -7.11
N GLY A 23 -5.37 21.93 -8.36
CA GLY A 23 -4.41 21.25 -9.23
C GLY A 23 -4.27 19.75 -8.97
N LYS A 24 -5.26 19.14 -8.34
CA LYS A 24 -5.26 17.69 -8.08
C LYS A 24 -6.11 16.96 -9.11
N VAL A 25 -5.69 15.75 -9.45
CA VAL A 25 -6.52 14.84 -10.22
C VAL A 25 -7.45 14.12 -9.25
N ALA A 26 -8.76 14.31 -9.43
CA ALA A 26 -9.75 13.71 -8.55
C ALA A 26 -10.18 12.33 -9.06
N ILE A 27 -10.22 11.35 -8.16
CA ILE A 27 -10.88 10.08 -8.39
C ILE A 27 -11.98 9.91 -7.34
N THR A 28 -12.98 9.10 -7.66
CA THR A 28 -14.11 8.85 -6.77
C THR A 28 -14.17 7.37 -6.42
N ALA A 29 -14.42 7.07 -5.15
CA ALA A 29 -14.58 5.70 -4.68
C ALA A 29 -15.74 5.62 -3.69
N ARG A 30 -16.34 4.42 -3.60
CA ARG A 30 -17.30 4.13 -2.54
C ARG A 30 -16.57 3.94 -1.23
N ASN A 31 -17.26 4.19 -0.13
CA ASN A 31 -16.72 3.90 1.20
C ASN A 31 -16.59 2.38 1.37
N SER A 32 -15.35 1.92 1.44
CA SER A 32 -14.97 0.50 1.55
C SER A 32 -13.61 0.43 2.22
N PRO A 33 -13.26 -0.67 2.90
CA PRO A 33 -11.89 -0.82 3.42
C PRO A 33 -10.85 -0.57 2.33
N GLY A 34 -9.89 0.34 2.60
CA GLY A 34 -8.80 0.67 1.69
C GLY A 34 -9.18 1.51 0.48
N PHE A 35 -10.44 1.85 0.31
CA PHE A 35 -10.95 2.62 -0.83
C PHE A 35 -10.50 2.01 -2.17
N ALA A 36 -10.11 2.83 -3.15
CA ALA A 36 -9.72 2.32 -4.47
C ALA A 36 -8.22 2.07 -4.57
N VAL A 37 -7.40 3.05 -4.24
CA VAL A 37 -5.94 2.96 -4.45
C VAL A 37 -5.31 1.96 -3.49
N ASN A 38 -5.55 2.09 -2.20
CA ASN A 38 -4.95 1.19 -1.21
C ASN A 38 -5.48 -0.24 -1.34
N ARG A 39 -6.72 -0.40 -1.79
CA ARG A 39 -7.32 -1.72 -2.06
C ARG A 39 -6.51 -2.52 -3.10
N ILE A 40 -5.90 -1.82 -4.05
CA ILE A 40 -5.09 -2.45 -5.10
C ILE A 40 -3.61 -2.48 -4.68
N LEU A 41 -3.10 -1.34 -4.20
CA LEU A 41 -1.69 -1.16 -3.89
C LEU A 41 -1.22 -2.05 -2.75
N CYS A 42 -1.93 -2.03 -1.63
CA CYS A 42 -1.44 -2.71 -0.42
C CYS A 42 -1.46 -4.23 -0.54
N PRO A 43 -2.48 -4.87 -1.11
CA PRO A 43 -2.40 -6.31 -1.42
C PRO A 43 -1.30 -6.65 -2.42
N MET A 44 -1.03 -5.79 -3.40
CA MET A 44 0.08 -5.99 -4.34
C MET A 44 1.42 -5.99 -3.60
N ILE A 45 1.64 -5.01 -2.72
CA ILE A 45 2.87 -4.95 -1.91
C ILE A 45 2.97 -6.16 -0.98
N ASN A 46 1.86 -6.53 -0.34
CA ASN A 46 1.83 -7.70 0.54
C ASN A 46 2.19 -8.97 -0.22
N GLU A 47 1.71 -9.13 -1.45
CA GLU A 47 2.05 -10.27 -2.29
C GLU A 47 3.54 -10.27 -2.66
N ALA A 48 4.11 -9.09 -2.90
CA ALA A 48 5.56 -8.97 -3.13
C ALA A 48 6.36 -9.42 -1.89
N ILE A 49 5.86 -9.11 -0.69
CA ILE A 49 6.50 -9.55 0.56
C ILE A 49 6.40 -11.07 0.70
N PHE A 50 5.27 -11.67 0.35
CA PHE A 50 5.15 -13.13 0.30
C PHE A 50 6.15 -13.74 -0.68
N ALA A 51 6.30 -13.16 -1.87
CA ALA A 51 7.26 -13.65 -2.86
C ALA A 51 8.70 -13.60 -2.33
N LEU A 52 9.06 -12.52 -1.64
CA LEU A 52 10.36 -12.41 -1.00
C LEU A 52 10.55 -13.45 0.10
N GLN A 53 9.56 -13.63 0.95
CA GLN A 53 9.58 -14.60 2.04
C GLN A 53 9.74 -16.03 1.51
N GLU A 54 9.10 -16.36 0.40
CA GLU A 54 9.18 -17.67 -0.23
C GLU A 54 10.49 -17.91 -0.99
N GLY A 55 11.34 -16.89 -1.09
CA GLY A 55 12.63 -17.01 -1.74
C GLY A 55 12.60 -17.07 -3.26
N ILE A 56 11.52 -16.55 -3.88
CA ILE A 56 11.38 -16.56 -5.35
C ILE A 56 12.50 -15.74 -6.00
N ALA A 57 12.83 -14.58 -5.42
CA ALA A 57 13.91 -13.72 -5.88
C ALA A 57 14.35 -12.79 -4.75
N THR A 58 15.43 -12.05 -4.97
CA THR A 58 15.88 -11.03 -4.02
C THR A 58 14.94 -9.82 -4.07
N ALA A 59 15.01 -8.96 -3.04
CA ALA A 59 14.23 -7.73 -3.02
C ALA A 59 14.54 -6.86 -4.24
N GLU A 60 15.83 -6.74 -4.59
CA GLU A 60 16.28 -5.97 -5.75
C GLU A 60 15.69 -6.49 -7.06
N ASP A 61 15.69 -7.81 -7.23
CA ASP A 61 15.19 -8.43 -8.47
C ASP A 61 13.66 -8.35 -8.56
N LEU A 62 12.95 -8.51 -7.44
CA LEU A 62 11.51 -8.35 -7.43
C LEU A 62 11.12 -6.91 -7.80
N ASP A 63 11.80 -5.93 -7.22
CA ASP A 63 11.53 -4.52 -7.52
C ASP A 63 11.91 -4.19 -8.97
N ALA A 64 13.05 -4.67 -9.46
CA ALA A 64 13.45 -4.46 -10.85
C ALA A 64 12.45 -5.08 -11.82
N GLY A 65 11.96 -6.29 -11.53
CA GLY A 65 10.97 -6.95 -12.35
C GLY A 65 9.67 -6.15 -12.48
N MET A 66 9.19 -5.59 -11.38
CA MET A 66 7.97 -4.77 -11.40
C MET A 66 8.18 -3.43 -12.11
N LYS A 67 9.35 -2.83 -11.95
CA LYS A 67 9.68 -1.59 -12.66
C LYS A 67 9.76 -1.80 -14.17
N LEU A 68 10.43 -2.87 -14.60
CA LEU A 68 10.66 -3.14 -16.02
C LEU A 68 9.48 -3.85 -16.67
N GLY A 69 8.88 -4.82 -15.98
CA GLY A 69 7.78 -5.61 -16.52
C GLY A 69 6.43 -4.92 -16.47
N CYS A 70 6.20 -4.08 -15.48
CA CYS A 70 4.91 -3.41 -15.26
C CYS A 70 5.00 -1.89 -15.37
N ASN A 71 6.17 -1.37 -15.74
CA ASN A 71 6.41 0.06 -15.89
C ASN A 71 6.09 0.86 -14.61
N HIS A 72 6.39 0.28 -13.45
CA HIS A 72 6.24 1.00 -12.18
C HIS A 72 7.43 1.95 -11.98
N PRO A 73 7.20 3.17 -11.51
CA PRO A 73 8.29 4.12 -11.25
C PRO A 73 9.16 3.72 -10.06
N ILE A 74 8.61 2.91 -9.15
CA ILE A 74 9.29 2.40 -7.97
C ILE A 74 8.83 0.96 -7.73
N GLY A 75 9.72 0.09 -7.28
CA GLY A 75 9.35 -1.28 -6.97
C GLY A 75 8.51 -1.38 -5.69
N PRO A 76 7.73 -2.46 -5.55
CA PRO A 76 6.79 -2.59 -4.42
C PRO A 76 7.48 -2.67 -3.06
N LEU A 77 8.65 -3.29 -2.95
CA LEU A 77 9.34 -3.41 -1.66
C LEU A 77 10.00 -2.08 -1.27
N ALA A 78 10.61 -1.37 -2.23
CA ALA A 78 11.11 -0.02 -1.98
C ALA A 78 9.98 0.93 -1.60
N LEU A 79 8.82 0.79 -2.23
CA LEU A 79 7.63 1.60 -1.90
C LEU A 79 7.13 1.28 -0.49
N ALA A 80 7.12 0.01 -0.09
CA ALA A 80 6.77 -0.38 1.27
C ALA A 80 7.68 0.27 2.30
N ASP A 81 8.98 0.29 2.04
CA ASP A 81 9.94 0.96 2.93
C ASP A 81 9.69 2.48 3.03
N MET A 82 9.27 3.09 1.93
CA MET A 82 8.91 4.52 1.90
C MET A 82 7.65 4.80 2.71
N ILE A 83 6.63 3.96 2.57
CA ILE A 83 5.35 4.10 3.29
C ILE A 83 5.55 3.86 4.79
N GLY A 84 6.37 2.89 5.13
CA GLY A 84 6.55 2.41 6.49
C GLY A 84 5.86 1.06 6.69
N LEU A 85 6.62 0.08 7.17
CA LEU A 85 6.12 -1.28 7.27
C LEU A 85 5.06 -1.43 8.36
N ASP A 86 5.12 -0.63 9.41
CA ASP A 86 4.07 -0.57 10.43
C ASP A 86 2.74 -0.09 9.83
N THR A 87 2.79 0.94 8.97
CA THR A 87 1.61 1.41 8.25
C THR A 87 1.07 0.33 7.32
N MET A 88 1.95 -0.34 6.57
CA MET A 88 1.56 -1.44 5.68
C MET A 88 0.87 -2.55 6.46
N LEU A 89 1.41 -2.93 7.61
CA LEU A 89 0.82 -3.97 8.44
C LEU A 89 -0.58 -3.55 8.91
N SER A 90 -0.71 -2.31 9.40
CA SER A 90 -2.00 -1.79 9.87
C SER A 90 -3.06 -1.81 8.76
N VAL A 91 -2.68 -1.40 7.54
CA VAL A 91 -3.61 -1.40 6.40
C VAL A 91 -4.07 -2.83 6.06
N MET A 92 -3.14 -3.78 6.03
CA MET A 92 -3.50 -5.17 5.73
C MET A 92 -4.39 -5.77 6.82
N GLU A 93 -4.18 -5.41 8.08
CA GLU A 93 -5.05 -5.84 9.17
C GLU A 93 -6.45 -5.26 9.02
N VAL A 94 -6.58 -3.99 8.61
CA VAL A 94 -7.87 -3.37 8.32
C VAL A 94 -8.59 -4.11 7.20
N PHE A 95 -7.88 -4.49 6.14
CA PHE A 95 -8.45 -5.28 5.04
C PHE A 95 -8.91 -6.65 5.53
N TYR A 96 -8.07 -7.34 6.30
CA TYR A 96 -8.39 -8.68 6.80
C TYR A 96 -9.67 -8.65 7.64
N GLU A 97 -9.76 -7.71 8.57
CA GLU A 97 -10.92 -7.59 9.44
C GLU A 97 -12.15 -7.06 8.67
N GLY A 98 -11.95 -6.06 7.81
CA GLY A 98 -13.05 -5.40 7.12
C GLY A 98 -13.71 -6.27 6.06
N PHE A 99 -12.93 -7.07 5.33
CA PHE A 99 -13.46 -7.99 4.32
C PHE A 99 -13.70 -9.40 4.86
N ASN A 100 -13.13 -9.71 6.02
CA ASN A 100 -13.21 -11.05 6.62
C ASN A 100 -12.81 -12.15 5.64
N ASP A 101 -11.75 -11.92 4.87
CA ASP A 101 -11.28 -12.81 3.82
C ASP A 101 -9.79 -13.10 4.02
N PRO A 102 -9.41 -14.38 4.18
CA PRO A 102 -8.00 -14.76 4.40
C PRO A 102 -7.03 -14.31 3.32
N LYS A 103 -7.50 -13.97 2.11
CA LYS A 103 -6.61 -13.48 1.05
C LYS A 103 -5.91 -12.17 1.43
N TYR A 104 -6.42 -11.44 2.42
CA TYR A 104 -5.83 -10.19 2.88
C TYR A 104 -4.93 -10.37 4.10
N ARG A 105 -4.61 -11.61 4.50
CA ARG A 105 -3.74 -11.82 5.65
C ARG A 105 -2.38 -11.17 5.41
N PRO A 106 -1.83 -10.47 6.41
CA PRO A 106 -0.48 -9.90 6.28
C PRO A 106 0.56 -11.00 6.12
N ALA A 107 1.58 -10.78 5.29
CA ALA A 107 2.70 -11.70 5.17
C ALA A 107 3.40 -11.86 6.52
N PRO A 108 3.74 -13.08 6.94
CA PRO A 108 4.48 -13.28 8.19
C PRO A 108 5.78 -12.49 8.27
N LEU A 109 6.52 -12.37 7.15
CA LEU A 109 7.74 -11.56 7.11
C LEU A 109 7.47 -10.09 7.45
N LEU A 110 6.34 -9.54 7.00
CA LEU A 110 5.96 -8.17 7.33
C LEU A 110 5.77 -8.00 8.85
N LYS A 111 5.08 -8.95 9.49
CA LYS A 111 4.91 -8.94 10.94
C LYS A 111 6.23 -9.05 11.68
N GLU A 112 7.12 -9.92 11.20
CA GLU A 112 8.44 -10.12 11.80
C GLU A 112 9.29 -8.84 11.73
N MET A 113 9.29 -8.17 10.59
CA MET A 113 10.05 -6.95 10.41
C MET A 113 9.52 -5.82 11.29
N VAL A 114 8.21 -5.67 11.41
CA VAL A 114 7.61 -4.68 12.30
C VAL A 114 7.97 -4.99 13.75
N ALA A 115 7.89 -6.24 14.18
CA ALA A 115 8.28 -6.65 15.54
C ALA A 115 9.76 -6.39 15.81
N ALA A 116 10.62 -6.50 14.80
CA ALA A 116 12.05 -6.22 14.93
C ALA A 116 12.39 -4.71 14.87
N GLY A 117 11.41 -3.85 14.60
CA GLY A 117 11.64 -2.42 14.47
C GLY A 117 12.24 -2.00 13.13
N HIS A 118 12.25 -2.89 12.15
CA HIS A 118 12.72 -2.61 10.79
C HIS A 118 11.55 -2.07 9.96
N LEU A 119 11.28 -0.76 10.08
CA LEU A 119 10.08 -0.16 9.51
C LEU A 119 10.29 0.50 8.15
N GLY A 120 11.49 0.44 7.61
CA GLY A 120 11.83 1.04 6.33
C GLY A 120 12.72 2.26 6.47
N ARG A 121 12.54 3.26 5.60
CA ARG A 121 13.40 4.45 5.58
C ARG A 121 13.44 5.19 6.91
N LYS A 122 12.31 5.30 7.58
CA LYS A 122 12.21 6.06 8.84
C LYS A 122 13.03 5.46 9.99
N THR A 123 13.35 4.18 9.91
CA THR A 123 14.22 3.52 10.91
C THR A 123 15.60 3.19 10.36
N GLY A 124 15.88 3.55 9.11
CA GLY A 124 17.15 3.25 8.44
C GLY A 124 17.30 1.82 7.96
N GLN A 125 16.34 0.97 8.23
CA GLN A 125 16.36 -0.45 7.87
C GLN A 125 14.96 -0.94 7.58
N GLY A 126 14.76 -1.53 6.41
CA GLY A 126 13.55 -2.22 5.99
C GLY A 126 13.95 -3.40 5.13
N PHE A 127 13.31 -3.55 3.96
CA PHE A 127 13.77 -4.54 2.97
C PHE A 127 15.15 -4.16 2.41
N TYR A 128 15.48 -2.88 2.49
CA TYR A 128 16.78 -2.32 2.12
C TYR A 128 17.38 -1.61 3.31
N SER A 129 18.70 -1.36 3.26
CA SER A 129 19.42 -0.56 4.25
C SER A 129 19.59 0.87 3.75
N TYR A 130 19.43 1.86 4.62
CA TYR A 130 19.46 3.28 4.27
C TYR A 130 20.57 4.06 4.97
N GLY A 131 21.61 3.40 5.40
CA GLY A 131 22.82 4.06 5.90
C GLY A 131 22.71 4.66 7.30
N LYS A 132 21.85 4.14 8.13
CA LYS A 132 21.79 4.55 9.53
C LYS A 132 22.13 3.44 10.47
#